data_e28122ef9f4f0af905d8dfa839b7c2a0
#
_entry.id   e28122ef9f4f0af905d8dfa839b7c2a0
#
_cell.length_a   1.000
_cell.length_b   1.000
_cell.length_c   1.000
_cell.angle_alpha   90.00
_cell.angle_beta   90.00
_cell.angle_gamma   90.00
#
_symmetry.space_group_name_H-M   'P 1'
#
loop_
_entity.id
_entity.type
_entity.pdbx_description
1 polymer ?
#
loop_
_entity_poly.entity_id
_entity_poly.type
_entity_poly.pdbx_seq_one_letter_code
_entity_poly.pdbx_strand_id
1 'polypeptide(L)'
;MISNLASVTVDHTSPEDLAPHPAELRARELAALLARSHNIPADVHRLPSGKIVVSVYYGLVARLDDACRFWWVVPAFTDRHRPLWTSAATPVAAAFRIAAHYREIRAHPLTHLIGGGYLLTDVLLEHHAAVAPV
;
A
#
# COMPACT_ATOMS: atom_id res chain seq x y z
N MET A 1 -17.05 -33.88 -25.72
CA MET A 1 -16.99 -33.12 -26.51
C MET A 1 -17.09 -31.69 -26.21
N ILE A 2 -18.14 -31.25 -25.79
CA ILE A 2 -18.27 -29.89 -25.48
C ILE A 2 -17.35 -29.41 -24.44
N SER A 3 -17.09 -30.25 -23.52
CA SER A 3 -16.18 -29.89 -22.46
C SER A 3 -14.83 -29.54 -22.98
N ASN A 4 -14.57 -29.97 -24.18
CA ASN A 4 -13.29 -29.66 -24.72
C ASN A 4 -13.06 -28.18 -24.89
N LEU A 5 -14.08 -27.49 -25.26
CA LEU A 5 -13.94 -26.08 -25.48
C LEU A 5 -13.61 -25.38 -24.22
N ALA A 6 -14.28 -25.73 -23.18
CA ALA A 6 -14.01 -25.11 -21.91
C ALA A 6 -12.61 -25.45 -21.46
N SER A 7 -12.21 -26.65 -21.71
CA SER A 7 -10.89 -27.05 -21.34
C SER A 7 -9.84 -26.27 -22.06
N VAL A 8 -10.07 -26.05 -23.33
CA VAL A 8 -9.12 -25.33 -24.13
C VAL A 8 -8.92 -23.94 -23.58
N THR A 9 -10.01 -23.32 -23.21
CA THR A 9 -9.93 -21.99 -22.68
C THR A 9 -9.11 -21.96 -21.39
N VAL A 10 -9.33 -22.93 -20.55
CA VAL A 10 -8.63 -22.99 -19.28
C VAL A 10 -7.18 -23.35 -19.49
N ASP A 11 -6.90 -24.15 -20.48
CA ASP A 11 -5.54 -24.61 -20.70
C ASP A 11 -4.56 -23.49 -20.96
N HIS A 12 -5.03 -22.36 -21.45
CA HIS A 12 -4.15 -21.26 -21.72
C HIS A 12 -3.72 -20.48 -20.48
N THR A 13 -4.36 -20.74 -19.37
CA THR A 13 -4.08 -20.03 -18.14
C THR A 13 -3.75 -21.04 -17.05
N SER A 14 -2.56 -20.93 -16.51
CA SER A 14 -2.18 -21.83 -15.43
C SER A 14 -2.86 -21.38 -14.14
N PRO A 15 -3.02 -22.27 -13.18
CA PRO A 15 -3.56 -21.87 -11.88
C PRO A 15 -2.75 -20.75 -11.23
N GLU A 16 -1.46 -20.70 -11.50
CA GLU A 16 -0.63 -19.67 -10.92
C GLU A 16 -0.95 -18.30 -11.49
N ASP A 17 -1.31 -18.26 -12.78
CA ASP A 17 -1.68 -16.99 -13.41
C ASP A 17 -3.02 -16.49 -12.89
N LEU A 18 -3.89 -17.38 -12.47
CA LEU A 18 -5.20 -17.02 -11.95
C LEU A 18 -5.13 -16.64 -10.48
N ALA A 19 -4.17 -17.16 -9.77
CA ALA A 19 -4.07 -16.90 -8.35
C ALA A 19 -3.52 -15.50 -8.10
N PRO A 20 -4.03 -14.80 -7.08
CA PRO A 20 -3.47 -13.51 -6.73
C PRO A 20 -2.02 -13.67 -6.28
N HIS A 21 -1.22 -12.67 -6.58
CA HIS A 21 0.16 -12.66 -6.12
C HIS A 21 0.18 -12.63 -4.59
N PRO A 22 1.14 -13.30 -3.93
CA PRO A 22 1.21 -13.29 -2.47
C PRO A 22 1.22 -11.87 -1.88
N ALA A 23 1.88 -10.93 -2.53
CA ALA A 23 1.89 -9.56 -2.06
C ALA A 23 0.49 -8.95 -2.11
N GLU A 24 -0.26 -9.27 -3.15
CA GLU A 24 -1.62 -8.76 -3.27
C GLU A 24 -2.52 -9.32 -2.18
N LEU A 25 -2.38 -10.59 -1.85
CA LEU A 25 -3.15 -11.20 -0.76
C LEU A 25 -2.82 -10.53 0.57
N ARG A 26 -1.55 -10.27 0.81
CA ARG A 26 -1.14 -9.58 2.02
C ARG A 26 -1.69 -8.16 2.08
N ALA A 27 -1.65 -7.46 0.94
CA ALA A 27 -2.18 -6.11 0.86
C ALA A 27 -3.68 -6.09 1.13
N ARG A 28 -4.41 -7.05 0.58
CA ARG A 28 -5.85 -7.15 0.82
C ARG A 28 -6.14 -7.47 2.28
N GLU A 29 -5.32 -8.28 2.88
CA GLU A 29 -5.47 -8.59 4.31
C GLU A 29 -5.27 -7.34 5.15
N LEU A 30 -4.25 -6.54 4.83
CA LEU A 30 -4.03 -5.28 5.54
C LEU A 30 -5.23 -4.34 5.37
N ALA A 31 -5.70 -4.17 4.14
CA ALA A 31 -6.84 -3.30 3.90
C ALA A 31 -8.09 -3.78 4.65
N ALA A 32 -8.31 -5.09 4.68
CA ALA A 32 -9.44 -5.65 5.41
C ALA A 32 -9.33 -5.43 6.92
N LEU A 33 -8.12 -5.58 7.46
CA LEU A 33 -7.90 -5.33 8.89
C LEU A 33 -8.12 -3.87 9.24
N LEU A 34 -7.62 -2.97 8.42
CA LEU A 34 -7.83 -1.54 8.65
C LEU A 34 -9.32 -1.21 8.64
N ALA A 35 -10.06 -1.76 7.69
CA ALA A 35 -11.49 -1.49 7.62
C ALA A 35 -12.25 -2.09 8.78
N ARG A 36 -12.01 -3.36 9.11
CA ARG A 36 -12.79 -4.05 10.12
C ARG A 36 -12.39 -3.73 11.55
N SER A 37 -11.09 -3.65 11.79
CA SER A 37 -10.61 -3.50 13.16
C SER A 37 -10.37 -2.05 13.57
N HIS A 38 -10.17 -1.18 12.60
CA HIS A 38 -9.82 0.21 12.87
C HIS A 38 -10.77 1.20 12.23
N ASN A 39 -11.73 0.71 11.45
CA ASN A 39 -12.70 1.56 10.76
C ASN A 39 -12.02 2.57 9.84
N ILE A 40 -10.99 2.13 9.16
CA ILE A 40 -10.21 2.96 8.23
C ILE A 40 -10.32 2.36 6.85
N PRO A 41 -10.92 3.06 5.88
CA PRO A 41 -10.97 2.55 4.51
C PRO A 41 -9.58 2.60 3.88
N ALA A 42 -9.26 1.59 3.12
CA ALA A 42 -7.97 1.50 2.45
C ALA A 42 -8.15 0.77 1.13
N ASP A 43 -7.37 1.17 0.15
CA ASP A 43 -7.46 0.62 -1.20
C ASP A 43 -6.16 -0.04 -1.61
N VAL A 44 -6.28 -1.17 -2.27
CA VAL A 44 -5.11 -1.90 -2.79
C VAL A 44 -4.96 -1.55 -4.26
N HIS A 45 -3.75 -1.21 -4.65
CA HIS A 45 -3.44 -0.86 -6.04
C HIS A 45 -2.23 -1.63 -6.53
N ARG A 46 -2.28 -2.01 -7.79
CA ARG A 46 -1.12 -2.57 -8.47
C ARG A 46 -0.56 -1.46 -9.37
N LEU A 47 0.68 -1.11 -9.14
CA LEU A 47 1.34 -0.09 -9.95
C LEU A 47 1.78 -0.67 -11.28
N PRO A 48 2.04 0.18 -12.29
CA PRO A 48 2.54 -0.32 -13.58
C PRO A 48 3.81 -1.15 -13.47
N SER A 49 4.61 -0.90 -12.43
CA SER A 49 5.83 -1.67 -12.17
C SER A 49 5.54 -3.07 -11.66
N GLY A 50 4.30 -3.38 -11.33
CA GLY A 50 3.93 -4.65 -10.71
C GLY A 50 3.94 -4.58 -9.20
N LYS A 51 4.44 -3.50 -8.62
CA LYS A 51 4.44 -3.34 -7.17
C LYS A 51 3.03 -3.16 -6.65
N ILE A 52 2.79 -3.66 -5.44
CA ILE A 52 1.50 -3.55 -4.79
C ILE A 52 1.60 -2.52 -3.68
N VAL A 53 0.62 -1.64 -3.60
CA VAL A 53 0.55 -0.63 -2.55
C VAL A 53 -0.83 -0.61 -1.92
N VAL A 54 -0.90 -0.17 -0.67
CA VAL A 54 -2.15 0.02 0.06
C VAL A 54 -2.24 1.50 0.38
N SER A 55 -3.20 2.16 -0.22
CA SER A 55 -3.42 3.59 -0.03
C SER A 55 -4.39 3.78 1.12
N VAL A 56 -3.97 4.49 2.15
CA VAL A 56 -4.77 4.68 3.36
C VAL A 56 -5.25 6.13 3.46
N TYR A 57 -4.36 7.08 3.27
CA TYR A 57 -4.67 8.48 3.36
C TYR A 57 -3.58 9.27 2.65
N TYR A 58 -3.75 10.58 2.57
CA TYR A 58 -2.74 11.48 2.03
C TYR A 58 -1.44 11.29 2.80
N GLY A 59 -0.38 10.95 2.09
CA GLY A 59 0.92 10.74 2.71
C GLY A 59 1.05 9.45 3.50
N LEU A 60 0.05 8.59 3.45
CA LEU A 60 0.08 7.33 4.18
C LEU A 60 -0.23 6.19 3.22
N VAL A 61 0.81 5.68 2.61
CA VAL A 61 0.74 4.61 1.61
C VAL A 61 1.74 3.54 1.99
N ALA A 62 1.26 2.32 2.13
CA ALA A 62 2.12 1.20 2.45
C ALA A 62 2.49 0.47 1.18
N ARG A 63 3.75 0.12 1.04
CA ARG A 63 4.26 -0.65 -0.08
C ARG A 63 4.68 -2.02 0.41
N LEU A 64 4.62 -3.00 -0.46
CA LEU A 64 5.11 -4.33 -0.16
C LEU A 64 6.37 -4.59 -0.97
N ASP A 65 7.38 -5.14 -0.30
CA ASP A 65 8.60 -5.54 -0.99
C ASP A 65 8.49 -7.00 -1.45
N ASP A 66 9.56 -7.51 -2.03
CA ASP A 66 9.57 -8.87 -2.57
C ASP A 66 9.41 -9.94 -1.50
N ALA A 67 9.72 -9.60 -0.26
CA ALA A 67 9.52 -10.49 0.87
C ALA A 67 8.15 -10.31 1.50
N CYS A 68 7.27 -9.54 0.87
CA CYS A 68 5.91 -9.26 1.35
C CYS A 68 5.90 -8.52 2.69
N ARG A 69 6.94 -7.74 2.95
CA ARG A 69 7.01 -6.90 4.12
C ARG A 69 6.45 -5.53 3.76
N PHE A 70 5.71 -4.95 4.70
CA PHE A 70 5.09 -3.64 4.49
C PHE A 70 6.05 -2.53 4.87
N TRP A 71 6.10 -1.49 4.04
CA TRP A 71 6.94 -0.30 4.26
C TRP A 71 6.11 0.95 4.04
N TRP A 72 6.26 1.92 4.90
CA TRP A 72 5.60 3.22 4.72
C TRP A 72 6.42 4.31 5.38
N VAL A 73 6.11 5.57 5.00
CA VAL A 73 6.78 6.72 5.57
C VAL A 73 6.00 7.16 6.79
N VAL A 74 6.71 7.34 7.90
CA VAL A 74 6.10 7.81 9.14
C VAL A 74 5.68 9.26 8.96
N PRO A 75 4.46 9.64 9.35
CA PRO A 75 3.99 11.01 9.17
C PRO A 75 4.74 12.06 9.98
N ALA A 76 5.47 11.63 10.98
CA ALA A 76 6.22 12.57 11.80
C ALA A 76 7.44 13.09 11.03
N PHE A 77 7.84 14.33 11.36
CA PHE A 77 9.01 14.90 10.74
C PHE A 77 10.26 14.38 11.32
N THR A 78 11.26 14.20 10.47
CA THR A 78 12.61 14.02 10.92
C THR A 78 13.35 15.33 10.68
N ASP A 79 14.48 15.48 11.34
CA ASP A 79 15.35 16.61 11.10
C ASP A 79 15.71 16.65 9.63
N ARG A 80 15.80 17.85 9.08
CA ARG A 80 16.21 18.07 7.69
C ARG A 80 15.22 17.52 6.68
N HIS A 81 13.98 17.36 7.08
CA HIS A 81 12.91 16.98 6.17
C HIS A 81 13.19 15.67 5.42
N ARG A 82 13.79 14.72 6.08
CA ARG A 82 14.00 13.40 5.49
C ARG A 82 12.83 12.50 5.83
N PRO A 83 12.33 11.75 4.85
CA PRO A 83 11.30 10.78 5.15
C PRO A 83 11.86 9.68 6.04
N LEU A 84 11.10 9.32 7.05
CA LEU A 84 11.46 8.24 7.95
C LEU A 84 10.65 7.02 7.59
N TRP A 85 11.30 6.02 7.01
CA TRP A 85 10.65 4.77 6.64
C TRP A 85 10.54 3.83 7.82
N THR A 86 9.45 3.12 7.88
CA THR A 86 9.27 2.06 8.87
C THR A 86 8.66 0.86 8.17
N SER A 87 8.69 -0.28 8.83
CA SER A 87 8.20 -1.50 8.23
C SER A 87 7.55 -2.41 9.25
N ALA A 88 6.73 -3.32 8.75
CA ALA A 88 6.11 -4.36 9.56
C ALA A 88 6.07 -5.64 8.75
N ALA A 89 6.27 -6.76 9.41
CA ALA A 89 6.32 -8.05 8.74
C ALA A 89 4.94 -8.66 8.54
N THR A 90 3.96 -8.26 9.33
CA THR A 90 2.63 -8.88 9.28
C THR A 90 1.56 -7.84 9.04
N PRO A 91 0.44 -8.23 8.42
CA PRO A 91 -0.68 -7.31 8.24
C PRO A 91 -1.23 -6.79 9.57
N VAL A 92 -1.25 -7.61 10.59
CA VAL A 92 -1.78 -7.20 11.90
C VAL A 92 -0.93 -6.09 12.50
N ALA A 93 0.40 -6.27 12.50
CA ALA A 93 1.30 -5.26 13.03
C ALA A 93 1.25 -3.99 12.20
N ALA A 94 1.20 -4.14 10.88
CA ALA A 94 1.10 -3.00 9.98
C ALA A 94 -0.19 -2.22 10.24
N ALA A 95 -1.31 -2.92 10.34
CA ALA A 95 -2.60 -2.29 10.56
C ALA A 95 -2.62 -1.49 11.86
N PHE A 96 -2.10 -2.06 12.92
CA PHE A 96 -2.08 -1.40 14.22
C PHE A 96 -1.28 -0.10 14.17
N ARG A 97 -0.11 -0.15 13.58
CA ARG A 97 0.78 1.01 13.53
C ARG A 97 0.30 2.06 12.54
N ILE A 98 -0.19 1.62 11.39
CA ILE A 98 -0.73 2.55 10.39
C ILE A 98 -1.97 3.24 10.93
N ALA A 99 -2.82 2.52 11.67
CA ALA A 99 -4.00 3.12 12.27
C ALA A 99 -3.64 4.23 13.25
N ALA A 100 -2.56 4.05 14.01
CA ALA A 100 -2.09 5.08 14.93
C ALA A 100 -1.64 6.33 14.16
N HIS A 101 -0.90 6.14 13.07
CA HIS A 101 -0.46 7.24 12.24
C HIS A 101 -1.63 7.94 11.56
N TYR A 102 -2.62 7.18 11.11
CA TYR A 102 -3.81 7.73 10.48
C TYR A 102 -4.53 8.67 11.45
N ARG A 103 -4.70 8.24 12.70
CA ARG A 103 -5.37 9.06 13.70
C ARG A 103 -4.58 10.34 13.97
N GLU A 104 -3.26 10.24 13.98
CA GLU A 104 -2.41 11.40 14.20
C GLU A 104 -2.54 12.40 13.06
N ILE A 105 -2.51 11.94 11.83
CA ILE A 105 -2.67 12.81 10.67
C ILE A 105 -4.04 13.49 10.70
N ARG A 106 -5.08 12.73 11.02
CA ARG A 106 -6.43 13.26 11.05
C ARG A 106 -6.61 14.28 12.18
N ALA A 107 -5.90 14.12 13.27
CA ALA A 107 -5.97 15.05 14.39
C ALA A 107 -5.26 16.37 14.06
N HIS A 108 -4.22 16.33 13.25
CA HIS A 108 -3.40 17.51 12.95
C HIS A 108 -3.14 17.65 11.46
N PRO A 109 -4.19 17.75 10.63
CA PRO A 109 -3.99 17.73 9.18
C PRO A 109 -3.20 18.91 8.66
N LEU A 110 -3.44 20.12 9.20
CA LEU A 110 -2.71 21.29 8.72
C LEU A 110 -1.25 21.24 9.11
N THR A 111 -0.97 20.80 10.32
CA THR A 111 0.41 20.69 10.76
C THR A 111 1.15 19.69 9.88
N HIS A 112 0.51 18.59 9.56
CA HIS A 112 1.10 17.59 8.68
C HIS A 112 1.36 18.16 7.28
N LEU A 113 0.39 18.87 6.72
CA LEU A 113 0.52 19.40 5.38
C LEU A 113 1.50 20.56 5.30
N ILE A 114 1.46 21.45 6.28
CA ILE A 114 2.34 22.62 6.28
C ILE A 114 3.75 22.24 6.66
N GLY A 115 3.89 21.63 7.81
CA GLY A 115 5.18 21.21 8.27
C GLY A 115 5.81 20.18 7.36
N GLY A 116 4.96 19.37 6.71
CA GLY A 116 5.38 18.36 5.77
C GLY A 116 5.20 18.75 4.32
N GLY A 117 5.34 20.03 4.02
CA GLY A 117 5.17 20.48 2.66
C GLY A 117 6.03 19.69 1.69
N TYR A 118 7.26 19.42 2.08
CA TYR A 118 8.12 18.58 1.25
C TYR A 118 7.54 17.18 1.12
N LEU A 119 6.93 16.68 2.18
CA LEU A 119 6.39 15.33 2.17
C LEU A 119 5.24 15.20 1.20
N LEU A 120 4.38 16.20 1.15
CA LEU A 120 3.30 16.20 0.19
C LEU A 120 3.85 16.17 -1.23
N THR A 121 4.86 16.98 -1.48
CA THR A 121 5.50 17.01 -2.78
C THR A 121 6.14 15.67 -3.09
N ASP A 122 6.82 15.09 -2.11
CA ASP A 122 7.49 13.82 -2.30
C ASP A 122 6.51 12.69 -2.57
N VAL A 123 5.37 12.71 -1.89
CA VAL A 123 4.34 11.71 -2.13
C VAL A 123 3.80 11.82 -3.54
N LEU A 124 3.56 13.04 -3.99
CA LEU A 124 3.12 13.25 -5.35
C LEU A 124 4.18 12.82 -6.35
N LEU A 125 5.43 13.14 -6.09
CA LEU A 125 6.53 12.71 -6.95
C LEU A 125 6.68 11.21 -6.96
N GLU A 126 6.47 10.55 -5.85
CA GLU A 126 6.52 9.11 -5.79
C GLU A 126 5.43 8.48 -6.64
N HIS A 127 4.24 9.03 -6.58
CA HIS A 127 3.17 8.54 -7.42
C HIS A 127 3.52 8.73 -8.89
N HIS A 128 4.10 9.87 -9.22
CA HIS A 128 4.54 10.12 -10.58
C HIS A 128 5.73 9.25 -10.96
N ALA A 129 6.65 9.03 -10.03
CA ALA A 129 7.80 8.19 -10.29
C ALA A 129 7.41 6.75 -10.56
N ALA A 130 6.34 6.28 -9.95
CA ALA A 130 5.83 4.96 -10.23
C ALA A 130 5.28 4.88 -11.65
N VAL A 131 4.85 6.01 -12.19
CA VAL A 131 4.28 6.09 -13.52
C VAL A 131 5.28 6.65 -14.49
N ALA A 132 6.00 7.67 -14.09
CA ALA A 132 6.95 8.36 -14.94
C ALA A 132 8.19 8.66 -14.12
N PRO A 133 9.05 7.69 -13.98
CA PRO A 133 10.26 7.87 -13.19
C PRO A 133 11.10 8.98 -13.77
N VAL A 134 11.67 9.73 -12.91
CA VAL A 134 12.47 10.87 -13.33
C VAL A 134 13.92 10.60 -13.08
#